data_b0bd59a88ead41666b360d6a2632b01d
#
_entry.id   b0bd59a88ead41666b360d6a2632b01d
#
_cell.length_a   1.000
_cell.length_b   1.000
_cell.length_c   1.000
_cell.angle_alpha   90.00
_cell.angle_beta   90.00
_cell.angle_gamma   90.00
#
_symmetry.space_group_name_H-M   'P 1'
#
loop_
_entity.id
_entity.type
_entity.pdbx_description
1 polymer ?
#
loop_
_entity_poly.entity_id
_entity_poly.type
_entity_poly.pdbx_seq_one_letter_code
_entity_poly.pdbx_strand_id
1 'polypeptide(L)'
;MTYCTSRIAARCLMLACVLAAPCASSAPNVSRQQATRGDVEEIRRARNDLNEALAARSVARYARYWTKDAVVMWAGGGLRIGVHDNVIRMARTFRDPHFFGKRTPESIEIDNGSPRYASESGVWVWSEGLKSGWVGTYRGRYLIMWLKTDGQWKIRSELYVETHCSGDPDCK
;
A
#
# COMPACT_ATOMS: atom_id res chain seq x y z
N MET A 1 15.20 -31.85 90.48
CA MET A 1 14.06 -31.19 89.93
C MET A 1 14.25 -29.68 89.99
N THR A 2 14.76 -29.05 88.96
CA THR A 2 14.68 -27.60 88.85
C THR A 2 15.07 -27.20 87.41
N TYR A 3 14.17 -26.63 86.71
CA TYR A 3 14.27 -26.19 85.29
C TYR A 3 14.98 -24.84 85.25
N CYS A 4 16.00 -24.72 84.40
CA CYS A 4 16.64 -23.48 84.08
C CYS A 4 16.20 -23.09 82.66
N THR A 5 15.41 -22.01 82.52
CA THR A 5 14.95 -21.45 81.21
C THR A 5 15.91 -20.33 80.83
N SER A 6 16.65 -20.55 79.73
CA SER A 6 17.47 -19.51 79.12
C SER A 6 16.68 -18.91 77.94
N ARG A 7 16.41 -17.60 77.97
CA ARG A 7 15.80 -16.82 76.88
C ARG A 7 16.91 -16.28 76.01
N ILE A 8 16.98 -16.79 74.78
CA ILE A 8 17.80 -16.20 73.71
C ILE A 8 16.90 -15.26 72.87
N ALA A 9 17.19 -13.96 72.90
CA ALA A 9 16.56 -12.96 72.14
C ALA A 9 17.18 -12.93 70.72
N ALA A 10 16.48 -13.41 69.70
CA ALA A 10 16.88 -13.29 68.28
C ALA A 10 16.46 -11.92 67.76
N ARG A 11 17.46 -11.08 67.45
CA ARG A 11 17.24 -9.85 66.66
C ARG A 11 17.10 -10.21 65.20
N CYS A 12 15.89 -10.12 64.66
CA CYS A 12 15.64 -10.16 63.20
C CYS A 12 16.11 -8.86 62.58
N LEU A 13 17.20 -8.90 61.82
CA LEU A 13 17.60 -7.82 60.91
C LEU A 13 16.76 -7.94 59.64
N MET A 14 15.79 -7.04 59.45
CA MET A 14 15.03 -6.93 58.19
C MET A 14 15.92 -6.27 57.14
N LEU A 15 16.44 -7.06 56.19
CA LEU A 15 17.13 -6.57 55.00
C LEU A 15 16.03 -6.18 53.98
N ALA A 16 15.77 -4.88 53.83
CA ALA A 16 14.89 -4.38 52.80
C ALA A 16 15.60 -4.46 51.43
N CYS A 17 15.32 -5.52 50.66
CA CYS A 17 15.69 -5.58 49.25
C CYS A 17 14.81 -4.61 48.47
N VAL A 18 15.34 -3.44 48.16
CA VAL A 18 14.73 -2.53 47.14
C VAL A 18 14.96 -3.16 45.78
N LEU A 19 13.94 -3.86 45.25
CA LEU A 19 13.91 -4.32 43.88
C LEU A 19 13.68 -3.07 42.98
N ALA A 20 14.78 -2.50 42.48
CA ALA A 20 14.72 -1.54 41.37
C ALA A 20 14.26 -2.30 40.13
N ALA A 21 12.97 -2.20 39.79
CA ALA A 21 12.47 -2.66 38.51
C ALA A 21 13.10 -1.82 37.38
N PRO A 22 13.78 -2.43 36.39
CA PRO A 22 14.26 -1.68 35.25
C PRO A 22 13.04 -1.14 34.52
N CYS A 23 12.89 0.19 34.38
CA CYS A 23 11.99 0.80 33.45
C CYS A 23 12.41 0.35 32.04
N ALA A 24 11.71 -0.65 31.51
CA ALA A 24 11.85 -1.04 30.11
C ALA A 24 11.37 0.14 29.25
N SER A 25 12.32 0.90 28.75
CA SER A 25 12.10 1.99 27.82
C SER A 25 11.38 1.46 26.58
N SER A 26 10.20 2.00 26.31
CA SER A 26 9.37 1.70 25.16
C SER A 26 9.96 2.28 23.85
N ALA A 27 11.19 1.88 23.51
CA ALA A 27 11.88 2.29 22.29
C ALA A 27 11.38 1.65 20.97
N PRO A 28 10.53 0.57 20.93
CA PRO A 28 10.15 -0.04 19.67
C PRO A 28 9.12 0.74 18.85
N ASN A 29 8.43 1.73 19.41
CA ASN A 29 7.32 2.38 18.70
C ASN A 29 7.78 3.49 17.75
N VAL A 30 8.84 4.21 18.06
CA VAL A 30 9.37 5.32 17.24
C VAL A 30 10.03 4.80 15.96
N SER A 31 10.81 3.73 16.04
CA SER A 31 11.46 3.13 14.87
C SER A 31 10.46 2.51 13.88
N ARG A 32 9.41 1.88 14.40
CA ARG A 32 8.33 1.32 13.57
C ARG A 32 7.52 2.41 12.86
N GLN A 33 7.16 3.50 13.55
CA GLN A 33 6.48 4.64 12.95
C GLN A 33 7.33 5.35 11.89
N GLN A 34 8.63 5.43 12.10
CA GLN A 34 9.55 6.03 11.14
C GLN A 34 9.72 5.16 9.89
N ALA A 35 9.83 3.83 10.04
CA ALA A 35 9.83 2.89 8.92
C ALA A 35 8.53 2.97 8.12
N THR A 36 7.38 2.99 8.78
CA THR A 36 6.05 3.13 8.14
C THR A 36 5.92 4.43 7.34
N ARG A 37 6.43 5.56 7.84
CA ARG A 37 6.44 6.84 7.10
C ARG A 37 7.32 6.76 5.85
N GLY A 38 8.50 6.16 5.96
CA GLY A 38 9.40 5.94 4.82
C GLY A 38 8.74 5.12 3.73
N ASP A 39 8.04 4.04 4.10
CA ASP A 39 7.33 3.16 3.18
C ASP A 39 6.17 3.89 2.46
N VAL A 40 5.40 4.70 3.18
CA VAL A 40 4.33 5.52 2.57
C VAL A 40 4.89 6.49 1.54
N GLU A 41 6.01 7.15 1.84
CA GLU A 41 6.66 8.06 0.89
C GLU A 41 7.27 7.34 -0.32
N GLU A 42 7.77 6.11 -0.15
CA GLU A 42 8.22 5.26 -1.27
C GLU A 42 7.06 4.90 -2.20
N ILE A 43 5.90 4.51 -1.65
CA ILE A 43 4.69 4.22 -2.44
C ILE A 43 4.21 5.48 -3.17
N ARG A 44 4.22 6.65 -2.53
CA ARG A 44 3.86 7.92 -3.17
C ARG A 44 4.78 8.25 -4.35
N ARG A 45 6.08 8.08 -4.19
CA ARG A 45 7.05 8.25 -5.30
C ARG A 45 6.78 7.26 -6.44
N ALA A 46 6.54 5.98 -6.11
CA ALA A 46 6.20 4.96 -7.09
C ALA A 46 4.89 5.31 -7.84
N ARG A 47 3.88 5.82 -7.14
CA ARG A 47 2.62 6.29 -7.76
C ARG A 47 2.84 7.47 -8.69
N ASN A 48 3.64 8.45 -8.29
CA ASN A 48 3.96 9.60 -9.13
C ASN A 48 4.70 9.16 -10.40
N ASP A 49 5.69 8.27 -10.27
CA ASP A 49 6.44 7.74 -11.42
C ASP A 49 5.54 6.90 -12.37
N LEU A 50 4.55 6.19 -11.82
CA LEU A 50 3.53 5.51 -12.62
C LEU A 50 2.64 6.48 -13.38
N ASN A 51 2.22 7.60 -12.78
CA ASN A 51 1.46 8.64 -13.46
C ASN A 51 2.30 9.31 -14.56
N GLU A 52 3.58 9.56 -14.31
CA GLU A 52 4.51 10.05 -15.32
C GLU A 52 4.73 9.02 -16.44
N ALA A 53 4.80 7.73 -16.11
CA ALA A 53 4.90 6.67 -17.12
C ALA A 53 3.65 6.60 -18.02
N LEU A 54 2.47 6.83 -17.46
CA LEU A 54 1.22 6.97 -18.22
C LEU A 54 1.26 8.20 -19.15
N ALA A 55 1.64 9.36 -18.61
CA ALA A 55 1.74 10.61 -19.39
C ALA A 55 2.80 10.52 -20.49
N ALA A 56 3.94 9.89 -20.22
CA ALA A 56 5.00 9.64 -21.18
C ALA A 56 4.74 8.45 -22.13
N ARG A 57 3.62 7.73 -21.94
CA ARG A 57 3.26 6.52 -22.70
C ARG A 57 4.34 5.45 -22.69
N SER A 58 5.07 5.34 -21.57
CA SER A 58 6.22 4.45 -21.41
C SER A 58 5.82 3.11 -20.79
N VAL A 59 5.61 2.11 -21.63
CA VAL A 59 5.27 0.75 -21.19
C VAL A 59 6.34 0.17 -20.26
N ALA A 60 7.61 0.40 -20.55
CA ALA A 60 8.71 -0.13 -19.75
C ALA A 60 8.76 0.48 -18.33
N ARG A 61 8.54 1.81 -18.20
CA ARG A 61 8.44 2.46 -16.89
C ARG A 61 7.21 1.96 -16.13
N TYR A 62 6.07 1.82 -16.80
CA TYR A 62 4.84 1.34 -16.22
C TYR A 62 4.98 -0.09 -15.68
N ALA A 63 5.56 -1.02 -16.48
CA ALA A 63 5.66 -2.43 -16.15
C ALA A 63 6.54 -2.74 -14.94
N ARG A 64 7.55 -1.93 -14.66
CA ARG A 64 8.52 -2.22 -13.58
C ARG A 64 7.92 -2.20 -12.17
N TYR A 65 6.76 -1.56 -11.99
CA TYR A 65 6.07 -1.48 -10.70
C TYR A 65 5.09 -2.62 -10.43
N TRP A 66 5.01 -3.61 -11.30
CA TRP A 66 4.08 -4.72 -11.17
C TRP A 66 4.77 -6.00 -10.74
N THR A 67 4.10 -6.80 -9.88
CA THR A 67 4.52 -8.19 -9.67
C THR A 67 4.20 -9.03 -10.91
N LYS A 68 4.91 -10.15 -11.11
CA LYS A 68 4.69 -11.04 -12.27
C LYS A 68 3.24 -11.51 -12.37
N ASP A 69 2.62 -11.79 -11.24
CA ASP A 69 1.30 -12.37 -11.04
C ASP A 69 0.26 -11.33 -10.61
N ALA A 70 0.51 -10.05 -10.91
CA ALA A 70 -0.38 -8.96 -10.57
C ALA A 70 -1.79 -9.18 -11.16
N VAL A 71 -2.80 -8.81 -10.38
CA VAL A 71 -4.21 -8.98 -10.76
C VAL A 71 -4.85 -7.61 -10.93
N VAL A 72 -5.54 -7.39 -12.05
CA VAL A 72 -6.26 -6.14 -12.33
C VAL A 72 -7.71 -6.44 -12.68
N MET A 73 -8.61 -5.81 -11.95
CA MET A 73 -10.03 -5.78 -12.25
C MET A 73 -10.42 -4.38 -12.73
N TRP A 74 -10.83 -4.27 -13.98
CA TRP A 74 -11.21 -3.02 -14.62
C TRP A 74 -12.67 -2.64 -14.35
N ALA A 75 -12.97 -1.35 -14.36
CA ALA A 75 -14.29 -0.80 -14.09
C ALA A 75 -15.39 -1.36 -15.05
N GLY A 76 -15.08 -1.55 -16.31
CA GLY A 76 -15.98 -2.15 -17.31
C GLY A 76 -16.08 -3.67 -17.23
N GLY A 77 -15.57 -4.28 -16.14
CA GLY A 77 -15.47 -5.73 -15.99
C GLY A 77 -14.23 -6.31 -16.69
N GLY A 78 -13.97 -7.56 -16.39
CA GLY A 78 -12.81 -8.25 -16.93
C GLY A 78 -11.63 -8.28 -15.95
N LEU A 79 -11.17 -9.47 -15.71
CA LEU A 79 -10.03 -9.79 -14.87
C LEU A 79 -8.80 -10.02 -15.76
N ARG A 80 -7.68 -9.42 -15.40
CA ARG A 80 -6.38 -9.71 -16.01
C ARG A 80 -5.43 -10.23 -14.96
N ILE A 81 -4.73 -11.28 -15.29
CA ILE A 81 -3.74 -11.92 -14.41
C ILE A 81 -2.39 -11.89 -15.09
N GLY A 82 -1.40 -11.41 -14.34
CA GLY A 82 -0.03 -11.32 -14.79
C GLY A 82 0.31 -9.97 -15.44
N VAL A 83 1.57 -9.56 -15.24
CA VAL A 83 2.10 -8.31 -15.79
C VAL A 83 2.10 -8.30 -17.33
N HIS A 84 2.27 -9.47 -17.94
CA HIS A 84 2.35 -9.57 -19.41
C HIS A 84 1.08 -9.07 -20.10
N ASP A 85 -0.10 -9.52 -19.67
CA ASP A 85 -1.39 -9.11 -20.24
C ASP A 85 -1.67 -7.62 -20.02
N ASN A 86 -1.27 -7.10 -18.85
CA ASN A 86 -1.38 -5.68 -18.56
C ASN A 86 -0.45 -4.84 -19.45
N VAL A 87 0.77 -5.30 -19.70
CA VAL A 87 1.74 -4.65 -20.60
C VAL A 87 1.24 -4.61 -22.03
N ILE A 88 0.69 -5.72 -22.57
CA ILE A 88 0.11 -5.77 -23.93
C ILE A 88 -1.06 -4.78 -24.04
N ARG A 89 -1.95 -4.74 -23.04
CA ARG A 89 -3.04 -3.78 -23.03
C ARG A 89 -2.50 -2.34 -23.04
N MET A 90 -1.59 -1.99 -22.14
CA MET A 90 -1.04 -0.64 -22.07
C MET A 90 -0.29 -0.24 -23.33
N ALA A 91 0.43 -1.16 -23.97
CA ALA A 91 1.06 -0.91 -25.26
C ALA A 91 0.06 -0.57 -26.38
N ARG A 92 -1.15 -1.15 -26.34
CA ARG A 92 -2.24 -0.78 -27.27
C ARG A 92 -2.84 0.57 -26.92
N THR A 93 -3.16 0.79 -25.65
CA THR A 93 -3.74 2.04 -25.14
C THR A 93 -2.84 3.24 -25.41
N PHE A 94 -1.53 3.09 -25.28
CA PHE A 94 -0.57 4.18 -25.54
C PHE A 94 -0.45 4.60 -27.02
N ARG A 95 -1.01 3.83 -27.95
CA ARG A 95 -1.12 4.22 -29.37
C ARG A 95 -2.29 5.16 -29.63
N ASP A 96 -3.26 5.23 -28.71
CA ASP A 96 -4.39 6.12 -28.82
C ASP A 96 -3.95 7.58 -28.58
N PRO A 97 -4.14 8.50 -29.57
CA PRO A 97 -3.78 9.90 -29.40
C PRO A 97 -4.57 10.59 -28.28
N HIS A 98 -5.79 10.12 -28.02
CA HIS A 98 -6.70 10.68 -27.01
C HIS A 98 -6.48 10.11 -25.60
N PHE A 99 -5.55 9.15 -25.48
CA PHE A 99 -5.27 8.53 -24.17
C PHE A 99 -4.77 9.55 -23.16
N PHE A 100 -5.45 9.58 -22.02
CA PHE A 100 -5.02 10.21 -20.79
C PHE A 100 -5.37 9.30 -19.61
N GLY A 101 -4.47 9.15 -18.66
CA GLY A 101 -4.71 8.35 -17.45
C GLY A 101 -3.98 8.94 -16.26
N LYS A 102 -4.69 9.08 -15.14
CA LYS A 102 -4.12 9.55 -13.86
C LYS A 102 -4.79 8.89 -12.68
N ARG A 103 -4.02 8.62 -11.64
CA ARG A 103 -4.50 8.18 -10.34
C ARG A 103 -4.04 9.17 -9.28
N THR A 104 -4.97 9.56 -8.40
CA THR A 104 -4.70 10.48 -7.30
C THR A 104 -4.99 9.77 -5.99
N PRO A 105 -3.97 9.41 -5.20
CA PRO A 105 -4.17 8.72 -3.93
C PRO A 105 -4.80 9.66 -2.89
N GLU A 106 -5.76 9.12 -2.14
CA GLU A 106 -6.39 9.76 -0.98
C GLU A 106 -5.86 9.15 0.33
N SER A 107 -5.61 7.83 0.34
CA SER A 107 -5.03 7.13 1.48
C SER A 107 -3.97 6.12 1.02
N ILE A 108 -2.90 5.99 1.82
CA ILE A 108 -1.90 4.93 1.72
C ILE A 108 -1.66 4.42 3.14
N GLU A 109 -1.91 3.14 3.36
CA GLU A 109 -1.84 2.52 4.67
C GLU A 109 -0.97 1.25 4.62
N ILE A 110 0.02 1.18 5.51
CA ILE A 110 0.84 -0.02 5.69
C ILE A 110 0.08 -0.98 6.59
N ASP A 111 0.00 -2.24 6.20
CA ASP A 111 -0.66 -3.27 6.99
C ASP A 111 0.08 -3.51 8.32
N ASN A 112 -0.64 -3.32 9.42
CA ASN A 112 -0.10 -3.50 10.76
C ASN A 112 0.24 -4.97 11.08
N GLY A 113 -0.42 -5.92 10.45
CA GLY A 113 -0.17 -7.36 10.61
C GLY A 113 1.02 -7.85 9.79
N SER A 114 1.29 -7.18 8.67
CA SER A 114 2.40 -7.54 7.77
C SER A 114 2.96 -6.32 7.05
N PRO A 115 4.11 -5.75 7.52
CA PRO A 115 4.69 -4.54 6.94
C PRO A 115 5.17 -4.69 5.48
N ARG A 116 4.97 -5.87 4.89
CA ARG A 116 5.22 -6.12 3.46
C ARG A 116 4.04 -5.79 2.57
N TYR A 117 2.87 -5.51 3.15
CA TYR A 117 1.67 -5.12 2.41
C TYR A 117 1.26 -3.71 2.75
N ALA A 118 0.72 -3.03 1.74
CA ALA A 118 0.08 -1.74 1.89
C ALA A 118 -1.14 -1.67 0.99
N SER A 119 -2.14 -0.90 1.42
CA SER A 119 -3.26 -0.51 0.59
C SER A 119 -3.12 0.95 0.16
N GLU A 120 -3.55 1.24 -1.05
CA GLU A 120 -3.71 2.59 -1.58
C GLU A 120 -5.11 2.72 -2.14
N SER A 121 -5.85 3.74 -1.72
CA SER A 121 -7.14 4.08 -2.28
C SER A 121 -7.15 5.52 -2.78
N GLY A 122 -8.02 5.82 -3.75
CA GLY A 122 -8.11 7.15 -4.31
C GLY A 122 -9.05 7.23 -5.50
N VAL A 123 -8.87 8.28 -6.29
CA VAL A 123 -9.67 8.52 -7.49
C VAL A 123 -8.82 8.39 -8.75
N TRP A 124 -9.47 7.94 -9.81
CA TRP A 124 -8.84 7.82 -11.13
C TRP A 124 -9.63 8.55 -12.20
N VAL A 125 -8.92 8.95 -13.23
CA VAL A 125 -9.49 9.45 -14.49
C VAL A 125 -8.79 8.75 -15.66
N TRP A 126 -9.57 8.44 -16.68
CA TRP A 126 -9.12 7.78 -17.89
C TRP A 126 -9.88 8.32 -19.08
N SER A 127 -9.18 8.68 -20.17
CA SER A 127 -9.80 9.05 -21.43
C SER A 127 -9.19 8.22 -22.55
N GLU A 128 -10.02 7.84 -23.51
CA GLU A 128 -9.59 7.09 -24.70
C GLU A 128 -10.50 7.40 -25.88
N GLY A 129 -9.96 7.28 -27.11
CA GLY A 129 -10.72 7.35 -28.34
C GLY A 129 -11.58 6.10 -28.52
N LEU A 130 -12.82 6.31 -28.91
CA LEU A 130 -13.79 5.25 -29.20
C LEU A 130 -13.85 4.95 -30.72
N LYS A 131 -14.28 3.75 -31.05
CA LYS A 131 -14.48 3.35 -32.47
C LYS A 131 -15.49 4.23 -33.22
N SER A 132 -16.39 4.86 -32.47
CA SER A 132 -17.36 5.84 -32.99
C SER A 132 -16.74 7.18 -33.39
N GLY A 133 -15.47 7.42 -33.11
CA GLY A 133 -14.78 8.70 -33.27
C GLY A 133 -14.94 9.67 -32.08
N TRP A 134 -15.71 9.30 -31.07
CA TRP A 134 -15.85 10.06 -29.83
C TRP A 134 -14.66 9.82 -28.90
N VAL A 135 -14.51 10.70 -27.91
CA VAL A 135 -13.54 10.52 -26.80
C VAL A 135 -14.34 10.28 -25.53
N GLY A 136 -14.25 9.06 -25.02
CA GLY A 136 -14.82 8.70 -23.72
C GLY A 136 -13.91 9.19 -22.60
N THR A 137 -14.51 9.71 -21.53
CA THR A 137 -13.82 10.04 -20.28
C THR A 137 -14.54 9.39 -19.12
N TYR A 138 -13.81 8.59 -18.39
CA TYR A 138 -14.28 7.76 -17.29
C TYR A 138 -13.59 8.18 -16.01
N ARG A 139 -14.32 8.17 -14.90
CA ARG A 139 -13.81 8.52 -13.57
C ARG A 139 -14.35 7.56 -12.53
N GLY A 140 -13.62 7.41 -11.44
CA GLY A 140 -14.09 6.57 -10.37
C GLY A 140 -13.11 6.43 -9.24
N ARG A 141 -13.31 5.38 -8.47
CA ARG A 141 -12.48 5.03 -7.32
C ARG A 141 -11.63 3.82 -7.62
N TYR A 142 -10.46 3.74 -6.97
CA TYR A 142 -9.62 2.56 -7.06
C TYR A 142 -9.15 2.11 -5.68
N LEU A 143 -8.84 0.83 -5.62
CA LEU A 143 -8.13 0.21 -4.52
C LEU A 143 -6.95 -0.59 -5.09
N ILE A 144 -5.77 -0.37 -4.53
CA ILE A 144 -4.53 -1.04 -4.93
C ILE A 144 -3.90 -1.70 -3.72
N MET A 145 -3.45 -2.93 -3.90
CA MET A 145 -2.60 -3.61 -2.95
C MET A 145 -1.16 -3.55 -3.45
N TRP A 146 -0.28 -3.03 -2.61
CA TRP A 146 1.16 -3.04 -2.80
C TRP A 146 1.79 -4.20 -2.02
N LEU A 147 2.84 -4.77 -2.58
CA LEU A 147 3.68 -5.79 -1.94
C LEU A 147 5.13 -5.34 -1.98
N LYS A 148 5.79 -5.31 -0.84
CA LYS A 148 7.24 -5.07 -0.74
C LYS A 148 7.99 -6.36 -1.02
N THR A 149 8.71 -6.40 -2.13
CA THR A 149 9.55 -7.53 -2.55
C THR A 149 10.93 -7.00 -2.97
N ASP A 150 11.99 -7.66 -2.50
CA ASP A 150 13.38 -7.25 -2.75
C ASP A 150 13.64 -5.77 -2.43
N GLY A 151 13.06 -5.29 -1.32
CA GLY A 151 13.17 -3.91 -0.86
C GLY A 151 12.39 -2.87 -1.68
N GLN A 152 11.60 -3.28 -2.69
CA GLN A 152 10.85 -2.40 -3.58
C GLN A 152 9.34 -2.63 -3.45
N TRP A 153 8.57 -1.55 -3.48
CA TRP A 153 7.11 -1.63 -3.55
C TRP A 153 6.64 -1.92 -4.97
N LYS A 154 5.86 -3.01 -5.13
CA LYS A 154 5.27 -3.46 -6.39
C LYS A 154 3.76 -3.58 -6.25
N ILE A 155 3.01 -3.29 -7.30
CA ILE A 155 1.57 -3.49 -7.36
C ILE A 155 1.29 -4.99 -7.46
N ARG A 156 0.54 -5.51 -6.48
CA ARG A 156 0.06 -6.89 -6.42
C ARG A 156 -1.33 -7.03 -7.04
N SER A 157 -2.21 -6.05 -6.78
CA SER A 157 -3.54 -6.02 -7.41
C SER A 157 -4.08 -4.60 -7.51
N GLU A 158 -4.94 -4.39 -8.50
CA GLU A 158 -5.73 -3.15 -8.69
C GLU A 158 -7.20 -3.51 -8.93
N LEU A 159 -8.07 -2.77 -8.27
CA LEU A 159 -9.51 -2.79 -8.47
C LEU A 159 -9.97 -1.38 -8.84
N TYR A 160 -10.75 -1.28 -9.91
CA TYR A 160 -11.33 -0.02 -10.38
C TYR A 160 -12.84 -0.09 -10.37
N VAL A 161 -13.49 0.94 -9.82
CA VAL A 161 -14.94 1.13 -9.85
C VAL A 161 -15.21 2.45 -10.57
N GLU A 162 -15.97 2.40 -11.65
CA GLU A 162 -16.43 3.59 -12.35
C GLU A 162 -17.60 4.21 -11.59
N THR A 163 -17.58 5.52 -11.47
CA THR A 163 -18.63 6.31 -10.82
C THR A 163 -19.19 7.40 -11.73
N HIS A 164 -18.51 7.68 -12.83
CA HIS A 164 -18.92 8.70 -13.79
C HIS A 164 -18.31 8.42 -15.16
N CYS A 165 -19.11 8.64 -16.19
CA CYS A 165 -18.75 8.50 -17.60
C CYS A 165 -19.25 9.71 -18.37
N SER A 166 -18.51 10.16 -19.38
CA SER A 166 -18.90 11.24 -20.29
C SER A 166 -18.23 11.09 -21.64
N GLY A 167 -18.86 11.63 -22.69
CA GLY A 167 -18.33 11.59 -24.06
C GLY A 167 -18.44 10.22 -24.75
N ASP A 168 -18.96 9.21 -24.08
CA ASP A 168 -19.29 7.91 -24.64
C ASP A 168 -20.80 7.80 -24.77
N PRO A 169 -21.35 7.43 -25.95
CA PRO A 169 -22.79 7.20 -26.14
C PRO A 169 -23.40 6.15 -25.22
N ASP A 170 -22.59 5.21 -24.73
CA ASP A 170 -22.98 4.14 -23.80
C ASP A 170 -22.93 4.57 -22.32
N CYS A 171 -22.55 5.81 -22.02
CA CYS A 171 -22.61 6.36 -20.66
C CYS A 171 -24.07 6.39 -20.14
N LYS A 172 -24.30 5.78 -18.99
CA LYS A 172 -25.62 5.74 -18.32
C LYS A 172 -25.65 6.61 -17.08
#